data_7a88250e9886c34adb6290931874227b
#
_entry.id   7a88250e9886c34adb6290931874227b
#
_cell.length_a   1.000
_cell.length_b   1.000
_cell.length_c   1.000
_cell.angle_alpha   90.00
_cell.angle_beta   90.00
_cell.angle_gamma   90.00
#
_symmetry.space_group_name_H-M   'P 1'
#
loop_
_entity.id
_entity.type
_entity.pdbx_description
1 polymer ?
#
loop_
_entity_poly.entity_id
_entity_poly.type
_entity_poly.pdbx_seq_one_letter_code
_entity_poly.pdbx_strand_id
1 'polypeptide(L)'
;MQTKVQAYVQLADETSLKITGNYLDWLSFLTTASRLYKYPYHDQLMIYAQRPDASACAAYELWNGTMHRYIRRGAKGIALLNPTANGMRIRYVFDVSDTGTRADSRNVDVWQLTDCLLYTSPSP
;
A
#
# COMPACT_ATOMS: atom_id res chain seq x y z
N MET A 1 26.21 8.57 0.86
CA MET A 1 24.84 8.99 1.22
C MET A 1 23.84 8.04 0.60
N GLN A 2 22.91 7.52 1.38
CA GLN A 2 21.92 6.56 0.92
C GLN A 2 20.82 7.27 0.14
N THR A 3 20.44 6.74 -1.02
CA THR A 3 19.32 7.28 -1.77
C THR A 3 17.99 6.87 -1.10
N LYS A 4 16.90 7.55 -1.48
CA LYS A 4 15.57 7.22 -0.98
C LYS A 4 15.18 5.79 -1.34
N VAL A 5 15.48 5.36 -2.58
CA VAL A 5 15.22 3.99 -3.02
C VAL A 5 16.00 3.00 -2.17
N GLN A 6 17.29 3.27 -1.92
CA GLN A 6 18.12 2.38 -1.10
C GLN A 6 17.59 2.26 0.33
N ALA A 7 17.09 3.37 0.90
CA ALA A 7 16.52 3.36 2.24
C ALA A 7 15.27 2.47 2.29
N TYR A 8 14.42 2.53 1.28
CA TYR A 8 13.22 1.68 1.23
C TYR A 8 13.55 0.21 0.95
N VAL A 9 14.54 -0.07 0.11
CA VAL A 9 15.04 -1.44 -0.10
C VAL A 9 15.54 -2.02 1.22
N GLN A 10 16.32 -1.25 1.97
CA GLN A 10 16.82 -1.66 3.27
C GLN A 10 15.68 -1.92 4.25
N LEU A 11 14.67 -1.04 4.26
CA LEU A 11 13.49 -1.22 5.11
C LEU A 11 12.77 -2.54 4.79
N ALA A 12 12.62 -2.86 3.51
CA ALA A 12 12.00 -4.12 3.09
C ALA A 12 12.79 -5.33 3.57
N ASP A 13 14.12 -5.29 3.43
CA ASP A 13 14.99 -6.38 3.86
C ASP A 13 14.94 -6.57 5.38
N GLU A 14 15.01 -5.50 6.14
CA GLU A 14 14.96 -5.54 7.61
C GLU A 14 13.60 -6.07 8.08
N THR A 15 12.51 -5.63 7.46
CA THR A 15 11.17 -6.08 7.81
C THR A 15 10.99 -7.56 7.49
N SER A 16 11.49 -8.00 6.34
CA SER A 16 11.45 -9.41 5.95
C SER A 16 12.15 -10.30 6.98
N LEU A 17 13.34 -9.88 7.43
CA LEU A 17 14.08 -10.61 8.45
C LEU A 17 13.33 -10.62 9.79
N LYS A 18 12.72 -9.51 10.16
CA LYS A 18 11.96 -9.41 11.40
C LYS A 18 10.76 -10.36 11.42
N ILE A 19 9.96 -10.36 10.36
CA ILE A 19 8.74 -11.17 10.34
C ILE A 19 9.03 -12.66 10.18
N THR A 20 10.14 -13.03 9.55
CA THR A 20 10.51 -14.43 9.39
C THR A 20 11.26 -14.98 10.59
N GLY A 21 11.76 -14.13 11.48
CA GLY A 21 12.52 -14.52 12.66
C GLY A 21 11.69 -14.69 13.94
N ASN A 22 10.39 -14.35 13.90
CA ASN A 22 9.55 -14.37 15.09
C ASN A 22 8.11 -14.72 14.69
N TYR A 23 7.55 -15.73 15.38
CA TYR A 23 6.21 -16.22 15.06
C TYR A 23 5.13 -15.14 15.25
N LEU A 24 5.22 -14.35 16.31
CA LEU A 24 4.23 -13.29 16.57
C LEU A 24 4.30 -12.18 15.51
N ASP A 25 5.51 -11.82 15.10
CA ASP A 25 5.70 -10.83 14.03
C ASP A 25 5.15 -11.36 12.70
N TRP A 26 5.34 -12.64 12.43
CA TRP A 26 4.79 -13.28 11.24
C TRP A 26 3.26 -13.23 11.24
N LEU A 27 2.63 -13.56 12.38
CA LEU A 27 1.17 -13.47 12.50
C LEU A 27 0.66 -12.05 12.33
N SER A 28 1.36 -11.08 12.89
CA SER A 28 1.02 -9.66 12.74
C SER A 28 1.06 -9.25 11.26
N PHE A 29 2.12 -9.65 10.55
CA PHE A 29 2.22 -9.41 9.12
C PHE A 29 1.08 -10.07 8.35
N LEU A 30 0.76 -11.33 8.64
CA LEU A 30 -0.32 -12.03 7.95
C LEU A 30 -1.67 -11.36 8.17
N THR A 31 -1.90 -10.80 9.35
CA THR A 31 -3.14 -10.06 9.64
C THR A 31 -3.28 -8.86 8.71
N THR A 32 -2.22 -8.09 8.54
CA THR A 32 -2.22 -6.95 7.61
C THR A 32 -2.33 -7.42 6.16
N ALA A 33 -1.56 -8.44 5.79
CA ALA A 33 -1.53 -8.96 4.43
C ALA A 33 -2.89 -9.51 4.00
N SER A 34 -3.65 -10.09 4.93
CA SER A 34 -4.98 -10.61 4.61
C SER A 34 -5.95 -9.53 4.12
N ARG A 35 -5.77 -8.30 4.60
CA ARG A 35 -6.56 -7.15 4.13
C ARG A 35 -6.09 -6.62 2.78
N LEU A 36 -4.88 -6.98 2.38
CA LEU A 36 -4.20 -6.49 1.17
C LEU A 36 -3.95 -7.63 0.19
N TYR A 37 -4.80 -8.64 0.20
CA TYR A 37 -4.54 -9.90 -0.52
C TYR A 37 -4.38 -9.73 -2.03
N LYS A 38 -4.86 -8.63 -2.61
CA LYS A 38 -4.70 -8.36 -4.05
C LYS A 38 -3.35 -7.73 -4.39
N TYR A 39 -2.60 -7.29 -3.40
CA TYR A 39 -1.24 -6.80 -3.61
C TYR A 39 -0.25 -7.97 -3.60
N PRO A 40 0.81 -7.91 -4.42
CA PRO A 40 1.88 -8.90 -4.35
C PRO A 40 2.60 -8.83 -3.00
N TYR A 41 3.30 -9.91 -2.65
CA TYR A 41 3.97 -10.04 -1.35
C TYR A 41 4.87 -8.84 -1.04
N HIS A 42 5.69 -8.40 -1.99
CA HIS A 42 6.63 -7.30 -1.76
C HIS A 42 5.89 -6.00 -1.41
N ASP A 43 4.77 -5.74 -2.07
CA ASP A 43 3.97 -4.55 -1.76
C ASP A 43 3.30 -4.69 -0.39
N GLN A 44 2.80 -5.87 -0.04
CA GLN A 44 2.25 -6.13 1.29
C GLN A 44 3.29 -5.88 2.37
N LEU A 45 4.52 -6.33 2.13
CA LEU A 45 5.64 -6.14 3.06
C LEU A 45 5.96 -4.66 3.24
N MET A 46 6.01 -3.90 2.14
CA MET A 46 6.28 -2.47 2.19
C MET A 46 5.18 -1.70 2.92
N ILE A 47 3.93 -2.05 2.67
CA ILE A 47 2.80 -1.42 3.37
C ILE A 47 2.86 -1.75 4.85
N TYR A 48 3.08 -3.01 5.20
CA TYR A 48 3.19 -3.42 6.60
C TYR A 48 4.32 -2.69 7.33
N ALA A 49 5.47 -2.54 6.68
CA ALA A 49 6.62 -1.87 7.29
C ALA A 49 6.33 -0.41 7.64
N GLN A 50 5.48 0.25 6.87
CA GLN A 50 5.18 1.67 7.02
C GLN A 50 3.84 1.93 7.72
N ARG A 51 2.85 1.08 7.49
CA ARG A 51 1.50 1.23 8.05
C ARG A 51 0.94 -0.15 8.39
N PRO A 52 1.33 -0.76 9.52
CA PRO A 52 0.84 -2.10 9.88
C PRO A 52 -0.67 -2.17 10.10
N ASP A 53 -1.31 -1.04 10.37
CA ASP A 53 -2.75 -0.94 10.55
C ASP A 53 -3.51 -0.67 9.24
N ALA A 54 -2.84 -0.65 8.10
CA ALA A 54 -3.48 -0.37 6.82
C ALA A 54 -4.56 -1.40 6.51
N SER A 55 -5.69 -0.94 5.97
CA SER A 55 -6.82 -1.80 5.65
C SER A 55 -7.20 -1.77 4.18
N ALA A 56 -7.09 -0.62 3.52
CA ALA A 56 -7.42 -0.49 2.10
C ALA A 56 -6.55 0.61 1.51
N CYS A 57 -5.64 0.24 0.63
CA CYS A 57 -4.68 1.18 0.05
C CYS A 57 -4.90 1.32 -1.45
N ALA A 58 -4.73 2.52 -1.96
CA ALA A 58 -4.80 2.79 -3.39
C ALA A 58 -4.06 4.07 -3.72
N ALA A 59 -3.72 4.22 -4.99
CA ALA A 59 -3.07 5.43 -5.49
C ALA A 59 -4.03 6.63 -5.44
N TYR A 60 -3.45 7.82 -5.44
CA TYR A 60 -4.20 9.07 -5.40
C TYR A 60 -5.30 9.12 -6.47
N GLU A 61 -4.97 8.68 -7.68
CA GLU A 61 -5.90 8.74 -8.81
C GLU A 61 -7.15 7.91 -8.58
N LEU A 62 -7.00 6.76 -7.93
CA LEU A 62 -8.16 5.92 -7.60
C LEU A 62 -9.03 6.59 -6.55
N TRP A 63 -8.42 7.12 -5.49
CA TRP A 63 -9.17 7.80 -4.44
C TRP A 63 -9.91 9.01 -4.97
N ASN A 64 -9.21 9.89 -5.68
CA ASN A 64 -9.76 11.15 -6.14
C ASN A 64 -10.73 10.96 -7.31
N GLY A 65 -10.41 10.07 -8.26
CA GLY A 65 -11.21 9.86 -9.47
C GLY A 65 -12.35 8.87 -9.27
N THR A 66 -12.02 7.60 -8.97
CA THR A 66 -13.01 6.52 -8.94
C THR A 66 -13.87 6.55 -7.68
N MET A 67 -13.25 6.79 -6.53
CA MET A 67 -13.94 6.75 -5.24
C MET A 67 -14.47 8.11 -4.79
N HIS A 68 -14.11 9.18 -5.51
CA HIS A 68 -14.51 10.55 -5.18
C HIS A 68 -14.20 10.94 -3.74
N ARG A 69 -13.00 10.55 -3.29
CA ARG A 69 -12.51 10.86 -1.94
C ARG A 69 -11.25 11.70 -2.07
N TYR A 70 -11.08 12.66 -1.18
CA TYR A 70 -9.87 13.48 -1.16
C TYR A 70 -8.85 12.90 -0.19
N ILE A 71 -7.58 13.15 -0.47
CA ILE A 71 -6.50 12.80 0.46
C ILE A 71 -6.42 13.89 1.51
N ARG A 72 -6.45 13.52 2.78
CA ARG A 72 -6.41 14.48 3.89
C ARG A 72 -5.11 15.26 3.87
N ARG A 73 -5.18 16.54 4.23
CA ARG A 73 -4.00 17.39 4.34
C ARG A 73 -3.05 16.81 5.39
N GLY A 74 -1.77 16.71 5.06
CA GLY A 74 -0.76 16.14 5.95
C GLY A 74 -0.65 14.63 5.90
N ALA A 75 -1.47 13.96 5.10
CA ALA A 75 -1.36 12.51 4.94
C ALA A 75 -0.02 12.14 4.31
N LYS A 76 0.59 11.09 4.85
CA LYS A 76 1.86 10.59 4.36
C LYS A 76 1.64 9.38 3.47
N GLY A 77 2.10 9.46 2.23
CA GLY A 77 2.00 8.33 1.30
C GLY A 77 2.83 7.14 1.75
N ILE A 78 2.33 5.96 1.47
CA ILE A 78 3.05 4.70 1.68
C ILE A 78 3.85 4.42 0.44
N ALA A 79 5.18 4.28 0.58
CA ALA A 79 6.07 4.08 -0.56
C ALA A 79 6.08 2.62 -1.00
N LEU A 80 5.90 2.41 -2.29
CA LEU A 80 6.05 1.10 -2.93
C LEU A 80 7.17 1.19 -3.96
N LEU A 81 7.86 0.08 -4.17
CA LEU A 81 8.98 0.01 -5.11
C LEU A 81 8.53 -0.67 -6.40
N ASN A 82 8.68 0.03 -7.51
CA ASN A 82 8.34 -0.50 -8.83
C ASN A 82 9.60 -0.67 -9.67
N PRO A 83 9.89 -1.87 -10.18
CA PRO A 83 10.99 -2.03 -11.14
C PRO A 83 10.60 -1.40 -12.47
N THR A 84 11.55 -0.68 -13.07
CA THR A 84 11.40 -0.07 -14.39
C THR A 84 12.64 -0.39 -15.22
N ALA A 85 12.59 -0.07 -16.51
CA ALA A 85 13.73 -0.26 -17.41
C ALA A 85 14.96 0.52 -16.94
N ASN A 86 14.77 1.61 -16.20
CA ASN A 86 15.84 2.49 -15.72
C ASN A 86 16.17 2.26 -14.24
N GLY A 87 15.68 1.18 -13.64
CA GLY A 87 15.90 0.85 -12.24
C GLY A 87 14.61 0.89 -11.43
N MET A 88 14.75 1.01 -10.11
CA MET A 88 13.61 1.07 -9.21
C MET A 88 13.05 2.48 -9.13
N ARG A 89 11.72 2.58 -9.18
CA ARG A 89 10.98 3.83 -8.92
C ARG A 89 10.13 3.68 -7.69
N ILE A 90 9.90 4.80 -7.00
CA ILE A 90 9.00 4.85 -5.86
C ILE A 90 7.65 5.36 -6.35
N ARG A 91 6.58 4.63 -6.02
CA ARG A 91 5.22 5.13 -6.16
C ARG A 91 4.57 5.15 -4.80
N TYR A 92 3.55 6.01 -4.63
CA TYR A 92 2.90 6.16 -3.33
C TYR A 92 1.45 5.73 -3.41
N VAL A 93 1.00 5.04 -2.37
CA VAL A 93 -0.41 4.73 -2.17
C VAL A 93 -0.84 5.34 -0.82
N PHE A 94 -2.14 5.47 -0.62
CA PHE A 94 -2.71 6.03 0.59
C PHE A 94 -3.73 5.05 1.17
N ASP A 95 -3.72 4.90 2.49
CA ASP A 95 -4.73 4.10 3.18
C ASP A 95 -6.05 4.87 3.26
N VAL A 96 -7.15 4.13 3.36
CA VAL A 96 -8.49 4.73 3.46
C VAL A 96 -8.61 5.69 4.65
N SER A 97 -7.88 5.42 5.74
CA SER A 97 -7.88 6.28 6.92
C SER A 97 -7.30 7.67 6.67
N ASP A 98 -6.52 7.82 5.60
CA ASP A 98 -5.94 9.11 5.19
C ASP A 98 -6.81 9.82 4.16
N THR A 99 -8.03 9.34 3.91
CA THR A 99 -8.95 9.95 2.97
C THR A 99 -10.16 10.53 3.69
N GLY A 100 -10.76 11.55 3.06
CA GLY A 100 -11.99 12.15 3.53
C GLY A 100 -13.09 12.05 2.49
N THR A 101 -14.34 12.16 2.95
CA THR A 101 -15.51 12.03 2.08
C THR A 101 -15.91 13.37 1.47
N ARG A 102 -16.40 13.30 0.23
CA ARG A 102 -17.11 14.38 -0.45
C ARG A 102 -18.58 13.99 -0.55
N ALA A 103 -19.42 14.91 -1.02
CA ALA A 103 -20.88 14.65 -1.13
C ALA A 103 -21.20 13.44 -2.00
N ASP A 104 -20.37 13.18 -3.03
CA ASP A 104 -20.55 12.09 -3.97
C ASP A 104 -19.60 10.91 -3.73
N SER A 105 -18.98 10.85 -2.55
CA SER A 105 -18.04 9.78 -2.23
C SER A 105 -18.73 8.43 -2.13
N ARG A 106 -18.03 7.40 -2.61
CA ARG A 106 -18.47 6.01 -2.44
C ARG A 106 -18.06 5.48 -1.09
N ASN A 107 -18.89 4.60 -0.54
CA ASN A 107 -18.51 3.82 0.64
C ASN A 107 -17.39 2.87 0.25
N VAL A 108 -16.40 2.72 1.15
CA VAL A 108 -15.25 1.89 0.88
C VAL A 108 -15.38 0.57 1.62
N ASP A 109 -15.59 -0.50 0.85
CA ASP A 109 -15.34 -1.85 1.31
C ASP A 109 -13.97 -2.29 0.82
N VAL A 110 -13.24 -2.99 1.68
CA VAL A 110 -11.89 -3.44 1.34
C VAL A 110 -11.89 -4.26 0.06
N TRP A 111 -12.84 -5.20 -0.06
CA TRP A 111 -12.91 -6.06 -1.23
C TRP A 111 -13.32 -5.29 -2.51
N GLN A 112 -14.19 -4.28 -2.39
CA GLN A 112 -14.56 -3.44 -3.54
C GLN A 112 -13.38 -2.66 -4.06
N LEU A 113 -12.56 -2.14 -3.16
CA LEU A 113 -11.35 -1.41 -3.53
C LEU A 113 -10.38 -2.31 -4.26
N THR A 114 -10.19 -3.55 -3.79
CA THR A 114 -9.32 -4.51 -4.45
C THR A 114 -9.87 -4.93 -5.81
N ASP A 115 -11.17 -5.02 -5.98
CA ASP A 115 -11.77 -5.28 -7.29
C ASP A 115 -11.50 -4.11 -8.24
N CYS A 116 -11.58 -2.87 -7.78
CA CYS A 116 -11.19 -1.71 -8.57
C CYS A 116 -9.73 -1.77 -8.99
N LEU A 117 -8.85 -2.23 -8.11
CA LEU A 117 -7.44 -2.43 -8.44
C LEU A 117 -7.25 -3.48 -9.54
N LEU A 118 -8.06 -4.55 -9.53
CA LEU A 118 -8.03 -5.56 -10.59
C LEU A 118 -8.44 -4.98 -11.93
N TYR A 119 -9.44 -4.12 -11.97
CA TYR A 119 -9.90 -3.50 -13.20
C TYR A 119 -8.90 -2.49 -13.75
N THR A 120 -8.09 -1.89 -12.89
CA THR A 120 -7.05 -0.96 -13.33
C THR A 120 -5.79 -1.68 -13.76
N SER A 121 -5.63 -2.96 -13.42
CA SER A 121 -4.55 -3.78 -13.93
C SER A 121 -4.88 -4.23 -15.34
N PRO A 122 -3.87 -4.30 -16.25
CA PRO A 122 -4.11 -4.95 -17.53
C PRO A 122 -4.49 -6.39 -17.27
N SER A 123 -5.75 -6.66 -17.42
CA SER A 123 -6.29 -7.97 -17.14
C SER A 123 -5.83 -8.95 -18.20
N PRO A 124 -5.33 -10.13 -17.83
CA PRO A 124 -5.17 -11.17 -18.80
C PRO A 124 -6.52 -11.61 -19.36
#